data_68d458bc546cf0fb62ee53250c46b665
#
_entry.id   68d458bc546cf0fb62ee53250c46b665
#
_cell.length_a   1.000
_cell.length_b   1.000
_cell.length_c   1.000
_cell.angle_alpha   90.00
_cell.angle_beta   90.00
_cell.angle_gamma   90.00
#
_symmetry.space_group_name_H-M   'P 1'
#
loop_
_entity.id
_entity.type
_entity.pdbx_description
1 polymer ?
#
loop_
_entity_poly.entity_id
_entity_poly.type
_entity_poly.pdbx_seq_one_letter_code
_entity_poly.pdbx_strand_id
1 'polypeptide(L)'
;MILLAAGRSSRLGQPKALVDVDGQPLIQRLMNRLHQLNAEVTVVTNTDLLADIMMLCPSAHVVLNTDPEKGRTGSVQCGLASILERNGRLPKKALLVPVDRPGWSVELVNNLLESETTTCPVWNNRGGHPLLMVGDDVKAVYLAEGDAPLSSLVQRKPMPVDFPWLHLNIDTEADLVDLLTASKEDWF
;
A
#
# COMPACT_ATOMS: atom_id res chain seq x y z
N MET A 1 2.52 8.47 3.71
CA MET A 1 2.25 7.25 2.90
C MET A 1 1.19 6.41 3.59
N ILE A 2 0.40 5.63 2.87
CA ILE A 2 -0.66 4.77 3.43
C ILE A 2 -0.38 3.33 3.04
N LEU A 3 -0.02 2.49 4.01
CA LEU A 3 0.18 1.05 3.84
C LEU A 3 -1.12 0.33 4.20
N LEU A 4 -1.71 -0.39 3.25
CA LEU A 4 -3.00 -1.06 3.39
C LEU A 4 -2.81 -2.53 3.79
N ALA A 5 -3.18 -2.88 5.01
CA ALA A 5 -3.07 -4.22 5.59
C ALA A 5 -4.39 -4.71 6.23
N ALA A 6 -5.54 -4.13 5.84
CA ALA A 6 -6.86 -4.45 6.41
C ALA A 6 -7.58 -5.61 5.70
N GLY A 7 -7.00 -6.21 4.66
CA GLY A 7 -7.60 -7.30 3.90
C GLY A 7 -7.71 -8.61 4.70
N ARG A 8 -8.77 -9.39 4.45
CA ARG A 8 -9.07 -10.65 5.20
C ARG A 8 -8.17 -11.84 4.87
N SER A 9 -7.40 -11.77 3.78
CA SER A 9 -6.46 -12.83 3.34
C SER A 9 -7.08 -14.25 3.23
N SER A 10 -8.37 -14.35 2.97
CA SER A 10 -9.15 -15.61 3.05
C SER A 10 -8.65 -16.73 2.13
N ARG A 11 -8.06 -16.38 0.97
CA ARG A 11 -7.52 -17.36 0.00
C ARG A 11 -6.12 -17.88 0.35
N LEU A 12 -5.35 -17.12 1.10
CA LEU A 12 -4.00 -17.50 1.53
C LEU A 12 -4.01 -18.37 2.79
N GLY A 13 -5.11 -18.37 3.55
CA GLY A 13 -5.22 -19.12 4.81
C GLY A 13 -4.46 -18.52 5.99
N GLN A 14 -3.68 -17.45 5.76
CA GLN A 14 -2.96 -16.69 6.78
C GLN A 14 -2.95 -15.20 6.44
N PRO A 15 -2.77 -14.30 7.43
CA PRO A 15 -2.67 -12.87 7.18
C PRO A 15 -1.48 -12.51 6.29
N LYS A 16 -1.73 -11.87 5.14
CA LYS A 16 -0.67 -11.48 4.19
C LYS A 16 0.41 -10.60 4.82
N ALA A 17 0.01 -9.71 5.73
CA ALA A 17 0.94 -8.84 6.45
C ALA A 17 1.95 -9.60 7.31
N LEU A 18 1.58 -10.77 7.81
CA LEU A 18 2.38 -11.60 8.72
C LEU A 18 3.12 -12.75 8.01
N VAL A 19 2.98 -12.88 6.69
CA VAL A 19 3.75 -13.88 5.91
C VAL A 19 5.23 -13.70 6.21
N ASP A 20 5.87 -14.80 6.62
CA ASP A 20 7.31 -14.81 6.86
C ASP A 20 8.07 -14.71 5.52
N VAL A 21 9.00 -13.78 5.46
CA VAL A 21 9.91 -13.58 4.34
C VAL A 21 11.33 -13.52 4.90
N ASP A 22 12.05 -14.64 4.81
CA ASP A 22 13.42 -14.80 5.32
C ASP A 22 13.56 -14.37 6.80
N GLY A 23 12.65 -14.84 7.66
CA GLY A 23 12.67 -14.58 9.11
C GLY A 23 12.09 -13.24 9.54
N GLN A 24 11.45 -12.50 8.64
CA GLN A 24 10.75 -11.25 8.96
C GLN A 24 9.33 -11.25 8.37
N PRO A 25 8.30 -10.77 9.12
CA PRO A 25 6.98 -10.52 8.56
C PRO A 25 7.03 -9.55 7.37
N LEU A 26 6.26 -9.85 6.32
CA LEU A 26 6.21 -9.04 5.10
C LEU A 26 5.98 -7.55 5.39
N ILE A 27 5.10 -7.23 6.35
CA ILE A 27 4.83 -5.84 6.69
C ILE A 27 6.06 -5.11 7.23
N GLN A 28 6.92 -5.77 8.00
CA GLN A 28 8.18 -5.17 8.48
C GLN A 28 9.15 -4.90 7.33
N ARG A 29 9.23 -5.83 6.37
CA ARG A 29 10.03 -5.63 5.16
C ARG A 29 9.55 -4.39 4.38
N LEU A 30 8.24 -4.26 4.19
CA LEU A 30 7.66 -3.08 3.53
C LEU A 30 7.92 -1.80 4.32
N MET A 31 7.76 -1.83 5.64
CA MET A 31 8.04 -0.68 6.50
C MET A 31 9.51 -0.24 6.41
N ASN A 32 10.46 -1.19 6.42
CA ASN A 32 11.89 -0.88 6.28
C ASN A 32 12.19 -0.16 4.96
N ARG A 33 11.55 -0.55 3.86
CA ARG A 33 11.68 0.14 2.56
C ARG A 33 11.01 1.53 2.58
N LEU A 34 9.81 1.64 3.16
CA LEU A 34 9.11 2.92 3.26
C LEU A 34 9.85 3.94 4.14
N HIS A 35 10.55 3.49 5.18
CA HIS A 35 11.37 4.38 6.02
C HIS A 35 12.52 5.05 5.26
N GLN A 36 13.05 4.41 4.22
CA GLN A 36 14.09 5.00 3.38
C GLN A 36 13.60 6.20 2.57
N LEU A 37 12.28 6.39 2.46
CA LEU A 37 11.66 7.50 1.72
C LEU A 37 11.46 8.77 2.58
N ASN A 38 11.90 8.76 3.84
CA ASN A 38 11.83 9.90 4.76
C ASN A 38 10.42 10.54 4.88
N ALA A 39 9.36 9.74 4.86
CA ALA A 39 8.00 10.21 4.98
C ALA A 39 7.21 9.39 6.01
N GLU A 40 6.25 10.05 6.68
CA GLU A 40 5.39 9.37 7.66
C GLU A 40 4.56 8.26 7.01
N VAL A 41 4.46 7.13 7.69
CA VAL A 41 3.65 5.99 7.27
C VAL A 41 2.45 5.84 8.19
N THR A 42 1.26 5.79 7.57
CA THR A 42 0.02 5.38 8.23
C THR A 42 -0.29 3.96 7.78
N VAL A 43 -0.37 3.02 8.70
CA VAL A 43 -0.76 1.63 8.43
C VAL A 43 -2.22 1.47 8.75
N VAL A 44 -3.02 1.07 7.75
CA VAL A 44 -4.44 0.77 7.94
C VAL A 44 -4.61 -0.74 8.06
N THR A 45 -5.14 -1.18 9.20
CA THR A 45 -5.30 -2.60 9.54
C THR A 45 -6.74 -2.92 9.97
N ASN A 46 -7.06 -4.19 10.18
CA ASN A 46 -8.32 -4.66 10.74
C ASN A 46 -8.17 -5.03 12.22
N THR A 47 -9.28 -5.39 12.87
CA THR A 47 -9.32 -5.73 14.30
C THR A 47 -8.42 -6.92 14.64
N ASP A 48 -8.38 -7.94 13.77
CA ASP A 48 -7.66 -9.18 14.04
C ASP A 48 -6.13 -8.98 14.05
N LEU A 49 -5.64 -8.00 13.30
CA LEU A 49 -4.21 -7.73 13.14
C LEU A 49 -3.71 -6.52 13.93
N LEU A 50 -4.60 -5.77 14.60
CA LEU A 50 -4.25 -4.50 15.23
C LEU A 50 -3.06 -4.62 16.19
N ALA A 51 -3.10 -5.59 17.10
CA ALA A 51 -2.06 -5.78 18.11
C ALA A 51 -0.71 -6.16 17.49
N ASP A 52 -0.72 -7.10 16.53
CA ASP A 52 0.49 -7.53 15.82
C ASP A 52 1.12 -6.37 15.03
N ILE A 53 0.30 -5.62 14.30
CA ILE A 53 0.76 -4.48 13.50
C ILE A 53 1.34 -3.37 14.39
N MET A 54 0.72 -3.06 15.53
CA MET A 54 1.26 -2.08 16.47
C MET A 54 2.64 -2.50 17.02
N MET A 55 2.83 -3.78 17.29
CA MET A 55 4.12 -4.33 17.75
C MET A 55 5.17 -4.34 16.65
N LEU A 56 4.79 -4.71 15.43
CA LEU A 56 5.69 -4.86 14.28
C LEU A 56 6.07 -3.53 13.62
N CYS A 57 5.24 -2.50 13.76
CA CYS A 57 5.39 -1.20 13.12
C CYS A 57 5.35 -0.04 14.13
N PRO A 58 6.22 0.00 15.16
CA PRO A 58 6.14 0.96 16.26
C PRO A 58 6.37 2.42 15.82
N SER A 59 6.98 2.64 14.66
CA SER A 59 7.21 3.97 14.06
C SER A 59 6.08 4.45 13.16
N ALA A 60 5.07 3.61 12.90
CA ALA A 60 3.92 3.95 12.07
C ALA A 60 2.75 4.50 12.89
N HIS A 61 1.92 5.31 12.25
CA HIS A 61 0.58 5.59 12.76
C HIS A 61 -0.37 4.47 12.36
N VAL A 62 -0.72 3.60 13.31
CA VAL A 62 -1.61 2.46 13.05
C VAL A 62 -3.06 2.89 13.22
N VAL A 63 -3.88 2.61 12.21
CA VAL A 63 -5.30 2.97 12.14
C VAL A 63 -6.15 1.73 11.94
N LEU A 64 -7.18 1.59 12.77
CA LEU A 64 -8.14 0.50 12.65
C LEU A 64 -9.21 0.84 11.60
N ASN A 65 -9.35 -0.01 10.58
CA ASN A 65 -10.52 -0.03 9.74
C ASN A 65 -11.55 -0.98 10.34
N THR A 66 -12.61 -0.45 10.93
CA THR A 66 -13.70 -1.22 11.56
C THR A 66 -14.70 -1.78 10.55
N ASP A 67 -14.64 -1.32 9.28
CA ASP A 67 -15.54 -1.74 8.21
C ASP A 67 -14.75 -2.13 6.94
N PRO A 68 -14.00 -3.25 6.98
CA PRO A 68 -13.20 -3.70 5.84
C PRO A 68 -14.06 -4.14 4.64
N GLU A 69 -15.37 -4.34 4.82
CA GLU A 69 -16.32 -4.67 3.75
C GLU A 69 -16.46 -3.53 2.73
N LYS A 70 -16.23 -2.28 3.12
CA LYS A 70 -16.12 -1.13 2.20
C LYS A 70 -14.93 -1.22 1.25
N GLY A 71 -14.17 -2.31 1.33
CA GLY A 71 -13.11 -2.60 0.40
C GLY A 71 -11.90 -1.65 0.48
N ARG A 72 -11.23 -1.52 -0.66
CA ARG A 72 -9.97 -0.75 -0.71
C ARG A 72 -10.18 0.74 -0.49
N THR A 73 -11.21 1.32 -1.07
CA THR A 73 -11.51 2.76 -0.96
C THR A 73 -11.81 3.13 0.49
N GLY A 74 -12.64 2.37 1.20
CA GLY A 74 -12.89 2.57 2.63
C GLY A 74 -11.62 2.50 3.47
N SER A 75 -10.71 1.57 3.16
CA SER A 75 -9.41 1.49 3.85
C SER A 75 -8.54 2.72 3.57
N VAL A 76 -8.52 3.23 2.33
CA VAL A 76 -7.79 4.47 1.99
C VAL A 76 -8.38 5.67 2.74
N GLN A 77 -9.71 5.76 2.82
CA GLN A 77 -10.40 6.82 3.56
C GLN A 77 -10.05 6.81 5.05
N CYS A 78 -9.97 5.64 5.70
CA CYS A 78 -9.50 5.52 7.08
C CYS A 78 -8.09 6.11 7.25
N GLY A 79 -7.17 5.80 6.35
CA GLY A 79 -5.83 6.35 6.36
C GLY A 79 -5.79 7.86 6.15
N LEU A 80 -6.57 8.39 5.19
CA LEU A 80 -6.67 9.82 4.91
C LEU A 80 -7.31 10.58 6.06
N ALA A 81 -8.37 10.02 6.69
CA ALA A 81 -9.02 10.61 7.87
C ALA A 81 -8.04 10.77 9.03
N SER A 82 -7.25 9.75 9.33
CA SER A 82 -6.23 9.81 10.36
C SER A 82 -5.15 10.88 10.06
N ILE A 83 -4.73 11.00 8.80
CA ILE A 83 -3.78 12.06 8.40
C ILE A 83 -4.42 13.44 8.57
N LEU A 84 -5.68 13.60 8.16
CA LEU A 84 -6.43 14.85 8.33
C LEU A 84 -6.54 15.25 9.81
N GLU A 85 -6.89 14.29 10.67
CA GLU A 85 -7.03 14.52 12.11
C GLU A 85 -5.72 14.99 12.76
N ARG A 86 -4.58 14.36 12.41
CA ARG A 86 -3.27 14.74 12.96
C ARG A 86 -2.73 16.05 12.42
N ASN A 87 -2.96 16.33 11.13
CA ASN A 87 -2.29 17.45 10.43
C ASN A 87 -3.22 18.63 10.16
N GLY A 88 -4.52 18.53 10.50
CA GLY A 88 -5.55 19.54 10.24
C GLY A 88 -5.89 19.73 8.75
N ARG A 89 -5.32 18.94 7.86
CA ARG A 89 -5.54 19.01 6.41
C ARG A 89 -5.24 17.68 5.71
N LEU A 90 -5.88 17.43 4.58
CA LEU A 90 -5.52 16.34 3.70
C LEU A 90 -4.11 16.56 3.08
N PRO A 91 -3.35 15.50 2.83
CA PRO A 91 -2.05 15.61 2.19
C PRO A 91 -2.20 16.02 0.71
N LYS A 92 -1.24 16.79 0.19
CA LYS A 92 -1.20 17.12 -1.24
C LYS A 92 -0.88 15.91 -2.11
N LYS A 93 -0.07 14.99 -1.59
CA LYS A 93 0.30 13.72 -2.23
C LYS A 93 0.07 12.57 -1.24
N ALA A 94 -0.53 11.47 -1.68
CA ALA A 94 -0.74 10.27 -0.90
C ALA A 94 -0.29 9.04 -1.69
N LEU A 95 0.75 8.37 -1.21
CA LEU A 95 1.23 7.11 -1.79
C LEU A 95 0.45 5.95 -1.15
N LEU A 96 -0.21 5.15 -1.98
CA LEU A 96 -0.96 3.96 -1.55
C LEU A 96 -0.14 2.70 -1.83
N VAL A 97 0.16 1.97 -0.77
CA VAL A 97 0.96 0.74 -0.80
C VAL A 97 0.14 -0.42 -0.25
N PRO A 98 -0.45 -1.28 -1.09
CA PRO A 98 -1.10 -2.50 -0.62
C PRO A 98 -0.05 -3.51 -0.15
N VAL A 99 -0.27 -4.15 1.01
CA VAL A 99 0.64 -5.14 1.57
C VAL A 99 0.80 -6.38 0.67
N ASP A 100 -0.23 -6.70 -0.10
CA ASP A 100 -0.25 -7.83 -1.04
C ASP A 100 0.43 -7.55 -2.38
N ARG A 101 0.98 -6.34 -2.57
CA ARG A 101 1.67 -5.90 -3.79
C ARG A 101 3.08 -5.42 -3.47
N PRO A 102 3.98 -6.30 -3.01
CA PRO A 102 5.33 -5.91 -2.58
C PRO A 102 6.30 -5.63 -3.72
N GLY A 103 5.91 -5.84 -4.99
CA GLY A 103 6.75 -5.71 -6.18
C GLY A 103 7.03 -4.26 -6.56
N TRP A 104 7.88 -3.58 -5.79
CA TRP A 104 8.36 -2.22 -6.05
C TRP A 104 9.70 -1.97 -5.35
N SER A 105 10.55 -1.14 -5.89
CA SER A 105 11.80 -0.72 -5.28
C SER A 105 11.69 0.69 -4.68
N VAL A 106 12.61 1.03 -3.77
CA VAL A 106 12.73 2.40 -3.23
C VAL A 106 13.00 3.41 -4.34
N GLU A 107 13.83 3.06 -5.32
CA GLU A 107 14.12 3.90 -6.49
C GLU A 107 12.86 4.16 -7.32
N LEU A 108 12.10 3.10 -7.64
CA LEU A 108 10.83 3.24 -8.36
C LEU A 108 9.87 4.20 -7.65
N VAL A 109 9.77 4.08 -6.32
CA VAL A 109 8.89 4.95 -5.52
C VAL A 109 9.41 6.38 -5.47
N ASN A 110 10.72 6.61 -5.35
CA ASN A 110 11.29 7.95 -5.42
C ASN A 110 10.93 8.64 -6.75
N ASN A 111 11.11 7.95 -7.87
CA ASN A 111 10.72 8.46 -9.19
C ASN A 111 9.20 8.76 -9.27
N LEU A 112 8.38 7.89 -8.66
CA LEU A 112 6.93 8.10 -8.62
C LEU A 112 6.55 9.34 -7.80
N LEU A 113 7.21 9.59 -6.67
CA LEU A 113 6.95 10.74 -5.79
C LEU A 113 7.28 12.10 -6.42
N GLU A 114 8.11 12.14 -7.46
CA GLU A 114 8.40 13.34 -8.23
C GLU A 114 7.21 13.80 -9.09
N SER A 115 6.25 12.90 -9.38
CA SER A 115 5.09 13.24 -10.19
C SER A 115 4.19 14.27 -9.52
N GLU A 116 3.74 15.27 -10.30
CA GLU A 116 2.77 16.29 -9.89
C GLU A 116 1.33 15.93 -10.27
N THR A 117 1.10 14.71 -10.73
CA THR A 117 -0.23 14.18 -11.08
C THR A 117 -0.39 12.77 -10.52
N THR A 118 -1.63 12.33 -10.35
CA THR A 118 -1.93 10.96 -9.92
C THR A 118 -1.36 9.96 -10.92
N THR A 119 -0.45 9.10 -10.45
CA THR A 119 0.42 8.28 -11.31
C THR A 119 0.57 6.89 -10.75
N CYS A 120 0.60 5.89 -11.63
CA CYS A 120 0.95 4.52 -11.28
C CYS A 120 2.06 3.98 -12.20
N PRO A 121 2.95 3.11 -11.69
CA PRO A 121 3.93 2.44 -12.53
C PRO A 121 3.22 1.47 -13.49
N VAL A 122 3.76 1.32 -14.69
CA VAL A 122 3.23 0.45 -15.74
C VAL A 122 4.37 -0.39 -16.33
N TRP A 123 4.22 -1.70 -16.34
CA TRP A 123 5.10 -2.64 -17.02
C TRP A 123 4.28 -3.56 -17.93
N ASN A 124 4.75 -3.78 -19.15
CA ASN A 124 4.04 -4.59 -20.16
C ASN A 124 2.56 -4.18 -20.33
N ASN A 125 2.30 -2.87 -20.46
CA ASN A 125 0.96 -2.26 -20.64
C ASN A 125 -0.03 -2.53 -19.49
N ARG A 126 0.43 -3.02 -18.36
CA ARG A 126 -0.40 -3.27 -17.17
C ARG A 126 0.06 -2.38 -16.01
N GLY A 127 -0.90 -1.67 -15.41
CA GLY A 127 -0.65 -0.85 -14.21
C GLY A 127 -0.36 -1.68 -12.98
N GLY A 128 0.52 -1.17 -12.11
CA GLY A 128 0.92 -1.79 -10.86
C GLY A 128 0.72 -0.88 -9.64
N HIS A 129 1.41 -1.23 -8.59
CA HIS A 129 1.48 -0.48 -7.33
C HIS A 129 2.94 -0.17 -7.01
N PRO A 130 3.19 0.86 -6.16
CA PRO A 130 2.26 1.77 -5.47
C PRO A 130 1.50 2.72 -6.41
N LEU A 131 0.40 3.29 -5.92
CA LEU A 131 -0.33 4.37 -6.58
C LEU A 131 -0.06 5.68 -5.85
N LEU A 132 0.45 6.68 -6.57
CA LEU A 132 0.52 8.04 -6.06
C LEU A 132 -0.76 8.79 -6.44
N MET A 133 -1.48 9.28 -5.45
CA MET A 133 -2.60 10.22 -5.64
C MET A 133 -2.14 11.65 -5.35
N VAL A 134 -2.59 12.62 -6.15
CA VAL A 134 -2.16 14.02 -6.04
C VAL A 134 -3.36 14.97 -6.10
N GLY A 135 -3.33 15.99 -5.24
CA GLY A 135 -4.25 17.12 -5.30
C GLY A 135 -5.71 16.75 -5.12
N ASP A 136 -6.53 17.09 -6.12
CA ASP A 136 -7.98 16.87 -6.08
C ASP A 136 -8.38 15.39 -6.06
N ASP A 137 -7.55 14.49 -6.59
CA ASP A 137 -7.82 13.05 -6.52
C ASP A 137 -7.77 12.54 -5.08
N VAL A 138 -6.89 13.07 -4.22
CA VAL A 138 -6.87 12.73 -2.79
C VAL A 138 -8.18 13.14 -2.13
N LYS A 139 -8.67 14.35 -2.44
CA LYS A 139 -9.93 14.86 -1.92
C LYS A 139 -11.14 14.09 -2.48
N ALA A 140 -11.13 13.77 -3.77
CA ALA A 140 -12.19 12.98 -4.41
C ALA A 140 -12.33 11.62 -3.76
N VAL A 141 -11.23 10.90 -3.50
CA VAL A 141 -11.24 9.61 -2.82
C VAL A 141 -11.72 9.74 -1.38
N TYR A 142 -11.27 10.78 -0.66
CA TYR A 142 -11.70 11.01 0.73
C TYR A 142 -13.21 11.24 0.86
N LEU A 143 -13.82 11.94 -0.10
CA LEU A 143 -15.25 12.31 -0.09
C LEU A 143 -16.17 11.30 -0.80
N ALA A 144 -15.61 10.31 -1.47
CA ALA A 144 -16.38 9.30 -2.21
C ALA A 144 -17.15 8.35 -1.29
N GLU A 145 -18.08 7.61 -1.85
CA GLU A 145 -18.69 6.45 -1.20
C GLU A 145 -17.62 5.39 -0.93
N GLY A 146 -17.61 4.80 0.29
CA GLY A 146 -16.52 3.93 0.74
C GLY A 146 -16.36 2.64 -0.08
N ASP A 147 -17.41 2.17 -0.74
CA ASP A 147 -17.42 0.99 -1.62
C ASP A 147 -17.17 1.31 -3.10
N ALA A 148 -17.09 2.59 -3.48
CA ALA A 148 -16.79 2.99 -4.84
C ALA A 148 -15.43 2.45 -5.31
N PRO A 149 -15.33 1.88 -6.52
CA PRO A 149 -14.05 1.39 -7.02
C PRO A 149 -13.02 2.52 -7.13
N LEU A 150 -11.84 2.37 -6.50
CA LEU A 150 -10.80 3.40 -6.53
C LEU A 150 -10.41 3.80 -7.97
N SER A 151 -10.50 2.85 -8.91
CA SER A 151 -10.19 3.10 -10.32
C SER A 151 -11.16 4.01 -11.03
N SER A 152 -12.40 4.19 -10.52
CA SER A 152 -13.39 5.13 -11.06
C SER A 152 -13.26 6.53 -10.47
N LEU A 153 -12.55 6.68 -9.36
CA LEU A 153 -12.42 7.93 -8.62
C LEU A 153 -11.20 8.76 -9.04
N VAL A 154 -10.19 8.13 -9.66
CA VAL A 154 -8.94 8.80 -10.01
C VAL A 154 -8.51 8.52 -11.44
N GLN A 155 -7.98 9.56 -12.11
CA GLN A 155 -7.37 9.43 -13.43
C GLN A 155 -5.85 9.23 -13.28
N ARG A 156 -5.40 7.99 -13.50
CA ARG A 156 -4.00 7.61 -13.34
C ARG A 156 -3.20 7.84 -14.61
N LYS A 157 -2.16 8.66 -14.54
CA LYS A 157 -1.15 8.70 -15.60
C LYS A 157 -0.24 7.48 -15.51
N PRO A 158 0.07 6.82 -16.62
CA PRO A 158 1.05 5.73 -16.61
C PRO A 158 2.47 6.29 -16.48
N MET A 159 3.27 5.65 -15.62
CA MET A 159 4.72 5.82 -15.56
C MET A 159 5.35 4.52 -16.06
N PRO A 160 5.82 4.45 -17.31
CA PRO A 160 6.50 3.26 -17.82
C PRO A 160 7.74 2.94 -16.99
N VAL A 161 7.88 1.67 -16.58
CA VAL A 161 9.03 1.19 -15.83
C VAL A 161 9.50 -0.15 -16.41
N ASP A 162 10.79 -0.43 -16.34
CA ASP A 162 11.32 -1.76 -16.61
C ASP A 162 11.53 -2.48 -15.28
N PHE A 163 10.46 -3.09 -14.77
CA PHE A 163 10.46 -3.74 -13.48
C PHE A 163 9.61 -5.03 -13.50
N PRO A 164 10.21 -6.17 -13.81
CA PRO A 164 9.48 -7.44 -13.99
C PRO A 164 8.64 -7.87 -12.78
N TRP A 165 9.04 -7.48 -11.58
CA TRP A 165 8.34 -7.80 -10.34
C TRP A 165 7.13 -6.89 -10.03
N LEU A 166 6.85 -5.88 -10.86
CA LEU A 166 5.78 -4.90 -10.62
C LEU A 166 4.41 -5.53 -10.34
N HIS A 167 4.16 -6.70 -10.92
CA HIS A 167 2.88 -7.38 -10.78
C HIS A 167 2.87 -8.49 -9.72
N LEU A 168 3.95 -8.59 -8.92
CA LEU A 168 3.98 -9.52 -7.78
C LEU A 168 2.76 -9.28 -6.90
N ASN A 169 1.98 -10.31 -6.69
CA ASN A 169 0.75 -10.28 -5.92
C ASN A 169 0.69 -11.51 -5.04
N ILE A 170 0.28 -11.34 -3.81
CA ILE A 170 0.20 -12.42 -2.84
C ILE A 170 -1.26 -12.66 -2.50
N ASP A 171 -1.88 -13.64 -3.15
CA ASP A 171 -3.27 -14.04 -2.94
C ASP A 171 -3.42 -15.47 -2.48
N THR A 172 -2.53 -16.36 -2.91
CA THR A 172 -2.56 -17.81 -2.68
C THR A 172 -1.20 -18.32 -2.19
N GLU A 173 -1.15 -19.57 -1.70
CA GLU A 173 0.12 -20.21 -1.31
C GLU A 173 1.11 -20.33 -2.48
N ALA A 174 0.61 -20.51 -3.70
CA ALA A 174 1.46 -20.58 -4.88
C ALA A 174 2.24 -19.27 -5.11
N ASP A 175 1.65 -18.10 -4.76
CA ASP A 175 2.29 -16.80 -4.91
C ASP A 175 3.47 -16.60 -3.94
N LEU A 176 3.56 -17.41 -2.88
CA LEU A 176 4.67 -17.35 -1.91
C LEU A 176 6.01 -17.77 -2.55
N VAL A 177 5.98 -18.62 -3.57
CA VAL A 177 7.19 -19.02 -4.29
C VAL A 177 7.80 -17.80 -5.01
N ASP A 178 6.96 -17.02 -5.68
CA ASP A 178 7.40 -15.81 -6.37
C ASP A 178 7.86 -14.73 -5.35
N LEU A 179 7.16 -14.61 -4.22
CA LEU A 179 7.57 -13.72 -3.14
C LEU A 179 8.97 -14.06 -2.60
N LEU A 180 9.23 -15.35 -2.29
CA LEU A 180 10.51 -15.80 -1.77
C LEU A 180 11.62 -15.73 -2.83
N THR A 181 11.27 -15.77 -4.10
CA THR A 181 12.22 -15.53 -5.19
C THR A 181 12.57 -14.05 -5.27
N ALA A 182 11.56 -13.19 -5.25
CA ALA A 182 11.72 -11.75 -5.28
C ALA A 182 12.46 -11.21 -4.04
N SER A 183 12.32 -11.87 -2.88
CA SER A 183 12.99 -11.44 -1.64
C SER A 183 14.52 -11.55 -1.69
N LYS A 184 15.07 -12.29 -2.65
CA LYS A 184 16.52 -12.44 -2.87
C LYS A 184 17.10 -11.39 -3.80
N GLU A 185 16.26 -10.59 -4.41
CA GLU A 185 16.69 -9.50 -5.29
C GLU A 185 17.16 -8.30 -4.47
N ASP A 186 18.16 -7.58 -4.94
CA ASP A 186 18.79 -6.45 -4.24
C ASP A 186 17.83 -5.28 -3.94
N TRP A 187 16.72 -5.21 -4.66
CA TRP A 187 15.72 -4.15 -4.49
C TRP A 187 14.68 -4.45 -3.39
N PHE A 188 14.55 -5.73 -2.96
CA PHE A 188 13.53 -6.15 -2.00
C PHE A 188 13.99 -5.84 -0.56
#